data_ad4b1f1d2a900c5a4671683ab472bf68
#
_entry.id   ad4b1f1d2a900c5a4671683ab472bf68
#
_cell.length_a   1.000
_cell.length_b   1.000
_cell.length_c   1.000
_cell.angle_alpha   90.00
_cell.angle_beta   90.00
_cell.angle_gamma   90.00
#
_symmetry.space_group_name_H-M   'P 1'
#
loop_
_entity.id
_entity.type
_entity.pdbx_description
1 polymer ?
#
loop_
_entity_poly.entity_id
_entity_poly.type
_entity_poly.pdbx_seq_one_letter_code
_entity_poly.pdbx_strand_id
1 'polypeptide(L)'
;MNYLSRRTVMIGFALAAWFYWDTVGQAADAPAASALQHSSDSPHWAYGGEEGMDHWGMLSHGYMTCETGSHQSPIDIRMPGEDRAPERLQFHYRQTDIQPMHNGHSIQVRVSPGNELHVNGRIYRLMQFHFHEPSEHHVEGKASPFEIHLVHRDQIGHIVVVSFLADLGAGHPVLSDLWSSLPMHAGESAPSRQLDLSTLVPDSLHHFAYHGSLTTPPCTEGVQWIVMKDKILIAQAQIDKFVGLVGHNARAIQPINDRRVLAE
;
A
#
# COMPACT_ATOMS: atom_id res chain seq x y z
N MET A 1 17.70 -71.57 -66.02
CA MET A 1 16.45 -70.84 -65.77
C MET A 1 16.16 -71.01 -64.33
N ASN A 2 16.70 -70.12 -63.52
CA ASN A 2 16.51 -70.13 -62.08
C ASN A 2 16.08 -68.75 -61.60
N TYR A 3 14.85 -68.66 -61.12
CA TYR A 3 14.26 -67.45 -60.46
C TYR A 3 14.65 -67.44 -59.00
N LEU A 4 15.44 -66.48 -58.59
CA LEU A 4 15.73 -66.18 -57.20
C LEU A 4 14.75 -65.11 -56.67
N SER A 5 13.88 -65.54 -55.77
CA SER A 5 12.94 -64.70 -55.00
C SER A 5 13.71 -63.84 -53.97
N ARG A 6 13.66 -62.54 -54.13
CA ARG A 6 14.14 -61.63 -53.12
C ARG A 6 12.99 -61.35 -52.08
N ARG A 7 13.18 -61.79 -50.88
CA ARG A 7 12.32 -61.44 -49.75
C ARG A 7 12.69 -60.03 -49.28
N THR A 8 11.74 -59.07 -49.36
CA THR A 8 11.85 -57.74 -48.79
C THR A 8 11.47 -57.83 -47.34
N VAL A 9 12.41 -57.51 -46.46
CA VAL A 9 12.17 -57.34 -45.01
C VAL A 9 11.75 -55.87 -44.79
N MET A 10 10.50 -55.65 -44.42
CA MET A 10 10.02 -54.35 -43.95
C MET A 10 10.38 -54.20 -42.45
N ILE A 11 11.28 -53.28 -42.22
CA ILE A 11 11.58 -52.85 -40.85
C ILE A 11 10.57 -51.74 -40.50
N GLY A 12 9.63 -52.04 -39.61
CA GLY A 12 8.69 -51.09 -39.08
C GLY A 12 9.40 -50.17 -38.07
N PHE A 13 9.50 -48.90 -38.40
CA PHE A 13 9.88 -47.86 -37.43
C PHE A 13 8.65 -47.53 -36.59
N ALA A 14 8.67 -47.93 -35.34
CA ALA A 14 7.73 -47.45 -34.33
C ALA A 14 8.14 -46.02 -33.88
N LEU A 15 7.39 -45.01 -34.35
CA LEU A 15 7.50 -43.67 -33.85
C LEU A 15 6.87 -43.60 -32.42
N ALA A 16 7.71 -43.62 -31.40
CA ALA A 16 7.31 -43.29 -30.04
C ALA A 16 7.10 -41.80 -29.96
N ALA A 17 5.85 -41.34 -29.99
CA ALA A 17 5.47 -39.98 -29.66
C ALA A 17 5.68 -39.76 -28.16
N TRP A 18 6.73 -39.03 -27.81
CA TRP A 18 6.92 -38.51 -26.48
C TRP A 18 5.97 -37.33 -26.29
N PHE A 19 4.88 -37.54 -25.54
CA PHE A 19 4.10 -36.44 -24.99
C PHE A 19 4.93 -35.79 -23.90
N TYR A 20 5.55 -34.66 -24.22
CA TYR A 20 6.00 -33.70 -23.22
C TYR A 20 4.75 -33.09 -22.62
N TRP A 21 4.37 -33.51 -21.43
CA TRP A 21 3.48 -32.76 -20.58
C TRP A 21 4.30 -31.58 -20.01
N ASP A 22 4.09 -30.42 -20.59
CA ASP A 22 4.47 -29.17 -19.96
C ASP A 22 3.69 -29.09 -18.66
N THR A 23 4.32 -29.47 -17.56
CA THR A 23 3.92 -29.04 -16.22
C THR A 23 4.19 -27.54 -16.16
N VAL A 24 3.20 -26.73 -16.53
CA VAL A 24 3.13 -25.34 -16.12
C VAL A 24 3.16 -25.37 -14.61
N GLY A 25 4.33 -25.13 -14.06
CA GLY A 25 4.52 -24.95 -12.64
C GLY A 25 3.60 -23.80 -12.21
N GLN A 26 2.54 -24.13 -11.48
CA GLN A 26 1.84 -23.16 -10.68
C GLN A 26 2.90 -22.55 -9.76
N ALA A 27 3.28 -21.31 -10.05
CA ALA A 27 4.04 -20.51 -9.11
C ALA A 27 3.19 -20.49 -7.82
N ALA A 28 3.70 -21.17 -6.80
CA ALA A 28 3.10 -21.12 -5.48
C ALA A 28 2.96 -19.65 -5.13
N ASP A 29 1.72 -19.20 -4.92
CA ASP A 29 1.45 -17.90 -4.35
C ASP A 29 2.20 -17.82 -3.02
N ALA A 30 3.31 -17.12 -3.03
CA ALA A 30 4.07 -16.86 -1.82
C ALA A 30 3.13 -16.17 -0.82
N PRO A 31 3.27 -16.43 0.48
CA PRO A 31 2.41 -15.84 1.53
C PRO A 31 2.73 -14.36 1.73
N ALA A 32 2.44 -13.55 0.71
CA ALA A 32 2.81 -12.14 0.63
C ALA A 32 1.73 -11.20 1.14
N ALA A 33 0.51 -11.69 1.38
CA ALA A 33 -0.59 -10.89 1.90
C ALA A 33 -0.57 -10.77 3.43
N SER A 34 0.18 -11.63 4.14
CA SER A 34 0.12 -11.74 5.60
C SER A 34 0.77 -10.58 6.36
N ALA A 35 1.73 -9.87 5.77
CA ALA A 35 2.44 -8.79 6.48
C ALA A 35 1.63 -7.48 6.60
N LEU A 36 0.53 -7.35 5.87
CA LEU A 36 -0.38 -6.20 5.94
C LEU A 36 -1.72 -6.56 6.61
N GLN A 37 -1.90 -7.81 7.05
CA GLN A 37 -3.05 -8.26 7.82
C GLN A 37 -2.61 -8.51 9.25
N HIS A 38 -3.29 -7.91 10.22
CA HIS A 38 -3.12 -8.26 11.62
C HIS A 38 -3.45 -9.74 11.76
N SER A 39 -2.49 -10.56 12.19
CA SER A 39 -2.76 -11.95 12.56
C SER A 39 -3.62 -11.94 13.83
N SER A 40 -4.49 -12.91 13.98
CA SER A 40 -5.31 -13.10 15.21
C SER A 40 -4.46 -13.25 16.48
N ASP A 41 -3.16 -13.51 16.34
CA ASP A 41 -2.21 -13.72 17.44
C ASP A 41 -1.33 -12.47 17.73
N SER A 42 -1.53 -11.36 17.01
CA SER A 42 -0.80 -10.11 17.27
C SER A 42 -1.40 -9.42 18.50
N PRO A 43 -0.57 -8.90 19.43
CA PRO A 43 -1.06 -8.13 20.56
C PRO A 43 -1.93 -6.97 20.09
N HIS A 44 -2.99 -6.69 20.84
CA HIS A 44 -3.82 -5.54 20.61
C HIS A 44 -3.01 -4.26 20.84
N TRP A 45 -3.30 -3.21 20.09
CA TRP A 45 -2.69 -1.89 20.21
C TRP A 45 -3.74 -0.82 19.91
N ALA A 46 -3.51 0.40 20.37
CA ALA A 46 -4.39 1.55 20.15
C ALA A 46 -3.56 2.81 19.87
N TYR A 47 -4.21 3.90 19.48
CA TYR A 47 -3.52 5.20 19.36
C TYR A 47 -3.36 5.94 20.68
N GLY A 48 -4.07 5.54 21.73
CA GLY A 48 -4.01 6.16 23.05
C GLY A 48 -4.23 5.16 24.18
N GLY A 49 -4.08 5.62 25.43
CA GLY A 49 -4.23 4.77 26.62
C GLY A 49 -3.02 3.86 26.88
N GLU A 50 -3.23 2.78 27.63
CA GLU A 50 -2.15 1.85 28.04
C GLU A 50 -1.54 1.09 26.86
N GLU A 51 -2.30 0.89 25.79
CA GLU A 51 -1.85 0.24 24.56
C GLU A 51 -1.52 1.26 23.45
N GLY A 52 -1.34 2.53 23.84
CA GLY A 52 -1.12 3.67 22.96
C GLY A 52 0.28 3.71 22.36
N MET A 53 0.48 4.72 21.49
CA MET A 53 1.68 4.90 20.66
C MET A 53 2.98 4.90 21.48
N ASP A 54 2.96 5.46 22.69
CA ASP A 54 4.13 5.54 23.56
C ASP A 54 4.55 4.18 24.14
N HIS A 55 3.70 3.18 24.02
CA HIS A 55 3.90 1.83 24.57
C HIS A 55 4.02 0.74 23.50
N TRP A 56 3.82 1.06 22.23
CA TRP A 56 3.80 0.04 21.15
C TRP A 56 5.03 -0.88 21.17
N GLY A 57 6.23 -0.34 21.34
CA GLY A 57 7.47 -1.12 21.38
C GLY A 57 7.52 -2.15 22.52
N MET A 58 6.78 -1.91 23.61
CA MET A 58 6.72 -2.78 24.78
C MET A 58 5.60 -3.82 24.75
N LEU A 59 4.59 -3.65 23.88
CA LEU A 59 3.44 -4.56 23.78
C LEU A 59 3.85 -5.96 23.31
N SER A 60 4.89 -6.05 22.50
CA SER A 60 5.39 -7.31 21.96
C SER A 60 6.82 -7.19 21.48
N HIS A 61 7.57 -8.29 21.59
CA HIS A 61 8.91 -8.37 20.96
C HIS A 61 8.88 -8.05 19.46
N GLY A 62 7.80 -8.46 18.76
CA GLY A 62 7.58 -8.14 17.35
C GLY A 62 7.36 -6.65 17.06
N TYR A 63 7.06 -5.83 18.08
CA TYR A 63 6.81 -4.40 17.93
C TYR A 63 7.98 -3.51 18.42
N MET A 64 9.08 -4.11 18.86
CA MET A 64 10.24 -3.36 19.39
C MET A 64 10.73 -2.25 18.44
N THR A 65 10.62 -2.43 17.14
CA THR A 65 11.01 -1.44 16.14
C THR A 65 10.21 -0.14 16.27
N CYS A 66 9.00 -0.16 16.84
CA CYS A 66 8.22 1.06 17.09
C CYS A 66 8.92 2.01 18.08
N GLU A 67 9.75 1.48 18.98
CA GLU A 67 10.50 2.24 19.99
C GLU A 67 11.97 2.41 19.59
N THR A 68 12.62 1.36 19.07
CA THR A 68 14.06 1.33 18.85
C THR A 68 14.47 1.70 17.43
N GLY A 69 13.53 1.78 16.49
CA GLY A 69 13.80 2.12 15.09
C GLY A 69 14.34 3.54 14.95
N SER A 70 15.28 3.71 14.03
CA SER A 70 15.93 4.99 13.76
C SER A 70 15.39 5.70 12.51
N HIS A 71 14.67 4.99 11.66
CA HIS A 71 14.06 5.50 10.42
C HIS A 71 12.54 5.38 10.45
N GLN A 72 11.95 5.89 11.52
CA GLN A 72 10.50 5.78 11.76
C GLN A 72 9.69 6.84 11.01
N SER A 73 8.44 6.52 10.70
CA SER A 73 7.42 7.39 10.09
C SER A 73 6.21 7.57 11.04
N PRO A 74 5.44 8.65 10.88
CA PRO A 74 5.60 9.78 9.96
C PRO A 74 6.70 10.77 10.40
N ILE A 75 7.00 11.76 9.56
CA ILE A 75 7.95 12.85 9.88
C ILE A 75 7.34 14.22 9.62
N ASP A 76 7.94 15.26 10.20
CA ASP A 76 7.72 16.65 9.78
C ASP A 76 8.66 16.97 8.62
N ILE A 77 8.09 17.14 7.43
CA ILE A 77 8.80 17.49 6.21
C ILE A 77 9.16 18.97 6.26
N ARG A 78 10.44 19.25 6.53
CA ARG A 78 10.98 20.59 6.38
C ARG A 78 11.42 20.76 4.92
N MET A 79 11.07 21.88 4.29
CA MET A 79 11.44 22.16 2.89
C MET A 79 12.93 21.93 2.72
N PRO A 80 13.37 20.87 2.04
CA PRO A 80 14.77 20.72 1.69
C PRO A 80 15.12 21.82 0.68
N GLY A 81 16.33 22.38 0.77
CA GLY A 81 16.88 23.13 -0.34
C GLY A 81 16.84 22.26 -1.60
N GLU A 82 16.73 22.87 -2.78
CA GLU A 82 16.63 22.20 -4.08
C GLU A 82 17.77 21.20 -4.29
N ASP A 83 17.57 19.97 -3.84
CA ASP A 83 18.56 18.90 -3.97
C ASP A 83 17.93 17.66 -4.59
N ARG A 84 18.13 17.53 -5.89
CA ARG A 84 17.87 16.39 -6.78
C ARG A 84 16.42 16.12 -7.10
N ALA A 85 16.23 15.86 -8.41
CA ALA A 85 15.02 15.28 -8.93
C ALA A 85 14.64 14.02 -8.15
N PRO A 86 13.48 13.96 -7.54
CA PRO A 86 12.95 12.79 -6.92
C PRO A 86 12.69 11.70 -7.97
N GLU A 87 12.14 10.61 -7.54
CA GLU A 87 11.84 9.47 -8.37
C GLU A 87 10.86 9.81 -9.50
N ARG A 88 11.12 9.25 -10.67
CA ARG A 88 10.16 9.31 -11.77
C ARG A 88 8.98 8.43 -11.44
N LEU A 89 7.80 9.02 -11.27
CA LEU A 89 6.55 8.35 -10.98
C LEU A 89 5.70 8.17 -12.25
N GLN A 90 5.06 7.00 -12.37
CA GLN A 90 4.02 6.73 -13.35
C GLN A 90 2.91 5.92 -12.68
N PHE A 91 1.72 6.49 -12.60
CA PHE A 91 0.54 5.82 -12.06
C PHE A 91 -0.22 5.14 -13.20
N HIS A 92 -0.44 3.84 -13.05
CA HIS A 92 -1.23 3.01 -13.96
C HIS A 92 -2.49 2.56 -13.22
N TYR A 93 -3.33 3.54 -12.86
CA TYR A 93 -4.57 3.29 -12.14
C TYR A 93 -5.75 3.31 -13.08
N ARG A 94 -6.77 2.54 -12.73
CA ARG A 94 -7.99 2.37 -13.50
C ARG A 94 -9.15 2.03 -12.60
N GLN A 95 -10.34 1.97 -13.20
CA GLN A 95 -11.52 1.41 -12.53
C GLN A 95 -11.25 -0.02 -12.10
N THR A 96 -11.54 -0.35 -10.85
CA THR A 96 -11.22 -1.62 -10.21
C THR A 96 -12.23 -1.96 -9.11
N ASP A 97 -12.32 -3.23 -8.77
CA ASP A 97 -13.09 -3.65 -7.61
C ASP A 97 -12.32 -3.32 -6.34
N ILE A 98 -13.05 -2.72 -5.39
CA ILE A 98 -12.56 -2.39 -4.06
C ILE A 98 -13.46 -2.99 -3.00
N GLN A 99 -12.90 -3.22 -1.81
CA GLN A 99 -13.65 -3.65 -0.63
C GLN A 99 -13.23 -2.85 0.60
N PRO A 100 -14.06 -1.90 1.06
CA PRO A 100 -13.82 -1.20 2.32
C PRO A 100 -14.01 -2.13 3.52
N MET A 101 -13.13 -1.98 4.51
CA MET A 101 -13.17 -2.73 5.76
C MET A 101 -12.80 -1.80 6.93
N HIS A 102 -13.54 -1.86 8.01
CA HIS A 102 -13.18 -1.22 9.28
C HIS A 102 -12.30 -2.20 10.07
N ASN A 103 -10.99 -1.98 10.10
CA ASN A 103 -10.04 -2.90 10.73
C ASN A 103 -9.82 -2.66 12.24
N GLY A 104 -10.61 -1.76 12.86
CA GLY A 104 -10.48 -1.33 14.25
C GLY A 104 -9.61 -0.08 14.42
N HIS A 105 -8.75 0.24 13.46
CA HIS A 105 -7.79 1.34 13.55
C HIS A 105 -7.93 2.36 12.41
N SER A 106 -8.57 1.96 11.32
CA SER A 106 -8.86 2.80 10.16
C SER A 106 -9.94 2.15 9.29
N ILE A 107 -10.42 2.88 8.31
CA ILE A 107 -11.10 2.30 7.15
C ILE A 107 -10.03 1.95 6.12
N GLN A 108 -9.78 0.66 5.96
CA GLN A 108 -8.87 0.12 4.96
C GLN A 108 -9.65 -0.34 3.73
N VAL A 109 -9.21 0.01 2.55
CA VAL A 109 -9.85 -0.36 1.29
C VAL A 109 -8.93 -1.30 0.53
N ARG A 110 -9.30 -2.58 0.46
CA ARG A 110 -8.59 -3.57 -0.38
C ARG A 110 -8.87 -3.26 -1.84
N VAL A 111 -7.86 -3.45 -2.69
CA VAL A 111 -7.91 -3.17 -4.12
C VAL A 111 -7.62 -4.46 -4.89
N SER A 112 -8.47 -4.77 -5.87
CA SER A 112 -8.21 -5.89 -6.78
C SER A 112 -6.96 -5.64 -7.65
N PRO A 113 -6.25 -6.69 -8.08
CA PRO A 113 -5.04 -6.55 -8.90
C PRO A 113 -5.25 -5.75 -10.20
N GLY A 114 -4.20 -5.06 -10.66
CA GLY A 114 -4.19 -4.35 -11.93
C GLY A 114 -4.05 -2.84 -11.81
N ASN A 115 -3.82 -2.32 -10.59
CA ASN A 115 -3.41 -0.95 -10.34
C ASN A 115 -1.95 -0.95 -9.89
N GLU A 116 -1.12 -0.18 -10.55
CA GLU A 116 0.33 -0.21 -10.37
C GLU A 116 0.91 1.21 -10.31
N LEU A 117 1.97 1.35 -9.52
CA LEU A 117 2.85 2.50 -9.50
C LEU A 117 4.21 2.07 -10.03
N HIS A 118 4.75 2.79 -11.00
CA HIS A 118 6.12 2.60 -11.44
C HIS A 118 6.99 3.72 -10.85
N VAL A 119 8.02 3.33 -10.10
CA VAL A 119 9.01 4.24 -9.52
C VAL A 119 10.36 3.93 -10.14
N ASN A 120 10.90 4.87 -10.90
CA ASN A 120 12.17 4.69 -11.65
C ASN A 120 12.15 3.43 -12.57
N GLY A 121 10.97 3.06 -13.08
CA GLY A 121 10.78 1.88 -13.93
C GLY A 121 10.55 0.57 -13.17
N ARG A 122 10.63 0.56 -11.82
CA ARG A 122 10.28 -0.59 -11.00
C ARG A 122 8.79 -0.60 -10.72
N ILE A 123 8.15 -1.75 -10.84
CA ILE A 123 6.70 -1.93 -10.73
C ILE A 123 6.32 -2.31 -9.30
N TYR A 124 5.37 -1.56 -8.72
CA TYR A 124 4.77 -1.82 -7.43
C TYR A 124 3.26 -1.91 -7.58
N ARG A 125 2.65 -3.00 -7.13
CA ARG A 125 1.20 -3.22 -7.19
C ARG A 125 0.53 -2.54 -6.02
N LEU A 126 -0.56 -1.82 -6.28
CA LEU A 126 -1.41 -1.27 -5.23
C LEU A 126 -2.14 -2.42 -4.51
N MET A 127 -1.94 -2.51 -3.21
CA MET A 127 -2.51 -3.55 -2.35
C MET A 127 -3.76 -3.07 -1.64
N GLN A 128 -3.71 -1.88 -1.08
CA GLN A 128 -4.78 -1.25 -0.32
C GLN A 128 -4.50 0.25 -0.16
N PHE A 129 -5.52 1.00 0.24
CA PHE A 129 -5.35 2.35 0.75
C PHE A 129 -6.18 2.53 2.02
N HIS A 130 -5.80 3.49 2.86
CA HIS A 130 -6.43 3.76 4.14
C HIS A 130 -6.25 5.23 4.52
N PHE A 131 -6.85 5.62 5.63
CA PHE A 131 -7.04 7.02 5.98
C PHE A 131 -6.57 7.32 7.40
N HIS A 132 -6.13 8.57 7.57
CA HIS A 132 -5.73 9.11 8.86
C HIS A 132 -6.35 10.49 9.09
N GLU A 133 -6.77 10.74 10.33
CA GLU A 133 -7.25 12.01 10.80
C GLU A 133 -6.68 12.29 12.23
N PRO A 134 -5.99 13.46 12.37
CA PRO A 134 -5.48 14.36 11.35
C PRO A 134 -4.42 13.67 10.47
N SER A 135 -3.74 14.42 9.59
CA SER A 135 -2.63 13.85 8.83
C SER A 135 -1.51 13.39 9.77
N GLU A 136 -0.86 12.28 9.41
CA GLU A 136 0.32 11.77 10.11
C GLU A 136 1.56 12.58 9.74
N HIS A 137 1.77 12.87 8.43
CA HIS A 137 2.84 13.75 8.00
C HIS A 137 2.50 15.20 8.27
N HIS A 138 3.53 15.94 8.74
CA HIS A 138 3.48 17.39 8.79
C HIS A 138 4.35 17.98 7.69
N VAL A 139 3.98 19.17 7.20
CA VAL A 139 4.79 19.98 6.30
C VAL A 139 5.01 21.34 6.98
N GLU A 140 6.28 21.71 7.17
CA GLU A 140 6.66 22.93 7.88
C GLU A 140 5.97 23.08 9.26
N GLY A 141 5.89 21.98 10.01
CA GLY A 141 5.31 21.91 11.35
C GLY A 141 3.79 21.93 11.40
N LYS A 142 3.13 21.77 10.26
CA LYS A 142 1.67 21.83 10.18
C LYS A 142 1.08 20.52 9.70
N ALA A 143 0.16 19.95 10.47
CA ALA A 143 -0.70 18.88 10.02
C ALA A 143 -1.73 19.38 9.00
N SER A 144 -2.14 18.51 8.08
CA SER A 144 -3.34 18.68 7.26
C SER A 144 -4.55 18.05 7.97
N PRO A 145 -5.79 18.47 7.63
CA PRO A 145 -6.98 17.88 8.21
C PRO A 145 -7.14 16.38 8.02
N PHE A 146 -6.54 15.82 6.96
CA PHE A 146 -6.69 14.41 6.60
C PHE A 146 -5.53 13.93 5.74
N GLU A 147 -5.29 12.60 5.74
CA GLU A 147 -4.25 11.98 4.91
C GLU A 147 -4.71 10.62 4.38
N ILE A 148 -4.31 10.29 3.16
CA ILE A 148 -4.59 9.00 2.52
C ILE A 148 -3.27 8.33 2.20
N HIS A 149 -3.12 7.07 2.62
CA HIS A 149 -1.97 6.24 2.29
C HIS A 149 -2.35 5.17 1.27
N LEU A 150 -1.68 5.15 0.13
CA LEU A 150 -1.80 4.12 -0.90
C LEU A 150 -0.59 3.20 -0.79
N VAL A 151 -0.80 1.99 -0.32
CA VAL A 151 0.27 1.03 -0.04
C VAL A 151 0.50 0.12 -1.24
N HIS A 152 1.71 0.18 -1.78
CA HIS A 152 2.14 -0.63 -2.92
C HIS A 152 3.25 -1.59 -2.52
N ARG A 153 3.34 -2.70 -3.26
CA ARG A 153 4.36 -3.71 -3.04
C ARG A 153 4.88 -4.28 -4.34
N ASP A 154 6.21 -4.49 -4.43
CA ASP A 154 6.81 -5.20 -5.55
C ASP A 154 6.80 -6.73 -5.33
N GLN A 155 7.31 -7.47 -6.34
CA GLN A 155 7.31 -8.93 -6.32
C GLN A 155 8.23 -9.54 -5.24
N ILE A 156 9.23 -8.80 -4.76
CA ILE A 156 10.17 -9.27 -3.75
C ILE A 156 9.91 -8.68 -2.36
N GLY A 157 8.80 -7.91 -2.22
CA GLY A 157 8.29 -7.46 -0.94
C GLY A 157 8.65 -6.05 -0.52
N HIS A 158 9.36 -5.26 -1.35
CA HIS A 158 9.59 -3.85 -1.02
C HIS A 158 8.28 -3.08 -1.05
N ILE A 159 8.16 -2.16 -0.13
CA ILE A 159 6.95 -1.34 0.06
C ILE A 159 7.23 0.09 -0.35
N VAL A 160 6.32 0.65 -1.14
CA VAL A 160 6.21 2.08 -1.43
C VAL A 160 4.85 2.54 -0.95
N VAL A 161 4.82 3.62 -0.16
CA VAL A 161 3.58 4.27 0.25
C VAL A 161 3.50 5.64 -0.40
N VAL A 162 2.43 5.88 -1.17
CA VAL A 162 2.09 7.22 -1.65
C VAL A 162 1.11 7.84 -0.67
N SER A 163 1.43 9.03 -0.18
CA SER A 163 0.58 9.82 0.70
C SER A 163 0.00 11.02 -0.03
N PHE A 164 -1.31 11.22 0.12
CA PHE A 164 -2.01 12.43 -0.26
C PHE A 164 -2.48 13.17 1.00
N LEU A 165 -1.94 14.34 1.23
CA LEU A 165 -2.47 15.27 2.23
C LEU A 165 -3.76 15.88 1.69
N ALA A 166 -4.71 16.19 2.57
CA ALA A 166 -5.96 16.81 2.20
C ALA A 166 -6.18 18.14 2.94
N ASP A 167 -6.72 19.11 2.21
CA ASP A 167 -7.25 20.34 2.78
C ASP A 167 -8.78 20.35 2.74
N LEU A 168 -9.41 21.18 3.57
CA LEU A 168 -10.86 21.32 3.57
C LEU A 168 -11.35 21.96 2.27
N GLY A 169 -12.43 21.38 1.71
CA GLY A 169 -13.05 21.87 0.47
C GLY A 169 -14.35 21.15 0.13
N ALA A 170 -14.67 21.15 -1.16
CA ALA A 170 -15.91 20.55 -1.66
C ALA A 170 -15.95 19.01 -1.54
N GLY A 171 -14.83 18.38 -1.21
CA GLY A 171 -14.68 16.94 -1.21
C GLY A 171 -14.20 16.39 -2.56
N HIS A 172 -13.54 15.24 -2.52
CA HIS A 172 -13.05 14.53 -3.70
C HIS A 172 -14.13 13.55 -4.19
N PRO A 173 -14.46 13.49 -5.50
CA PRO A 173 -15.53 12.62 -6.03
C PRO A 173 -15.37 11.15 -5.63
N VAL A 174 -14.17 10.57 -5.73
CA VAL A 174 -13.87 9.19 -5.34
C VAL A 174 -14.15 8.96 -3.85
N LEU A 175 -13.79 9.92 -2.98
CA LEU A 175 -14.05 9.82 -1.56
C LEU A 175 -15.56 9.94 -1.28
N SER A 176 -16.27 10.82 -1.98
CA SER A 176 -17.72 10.96 -1.82
C SER A 176 -18.45 9.66 -2.16
N ASP A 177 -18.02 9.01 -3.24
CA ASP A 177 -18.55 7.73 -3.64
C ASP A 177 -18.24 6.64 -2.59
N LEU A 178 -16.98 6.52 -2.16
CA LEU A 178 -16.55 5.58 -1.13
C LEU A 178 -17.32 5.79 0.20
N TRP A 179 -17.48 7.03 0.64
CA TRP A 179 -18.14 7.40 1.90
C TRP A 179 -19.62 7.04 1.97
N SER A 180 -20.26 6.79 0.82
CA SER A 180 -21.68 6.40 0.78
C SER A 180 -21.94 5.04 1.44
N SER A 181 -20.92 4.18 1.59
CA SER A 181 -21.08 2.79 2.06
C SER A 181 -19.91 2.30 2.91
N LEU A 182 -19.43 3.13 3.85
CA LEU A 182 -18.41 2.69 4.81
C LEU A 182 -18.99 1.67 5.80
N PRO A 183 -18.21 0.66 6.22
CA PRO A 183 -18.60 -0.23 7.31
C PRO A 183 -18.69 0.55 8.63
N MET A 184 -19.68 0.20 9.46
CA MET A 184 -20.04 0.98 10.65
C MET A 184 -19.33 0.51 11.91
N HIS A 185 -18.87 -0.76 11.96
CA HIS A 185 -18.26 -1.33 13.15
C HIS A 185 -16.93 -2.02 12.83
N ALA A 186 -16.02 -2.01 13.81
CA ALA A 186 -14.75 -2.73 13.70
C ALA A 186 -14.97 -4.22 13.37
N GLY A 187 -14.19 -4.72 12.44
CA GLY A 187 -14.29 -6.09 11.90
C GLY A 187 -15.27 -6.23 10.72
N GLU A 188 -16.08 -5.24 10.44
CA GLU A 188 -17.01 -5.29 9.31
C GLU A 188 -16.32 -4.94 7.98
N SER A 189 -16.83 -5.53 6.90
CA SER A 189 -16.49 -5.19 5.52
C SER A 189 -17.74 -4.77 4.76
N ALA A 190 -17.63 -3.70 3.99
CA ALA A 190 -18.69 -3.33 3.04
C ALA A 190 -18.68 -4.28 1.82
N PRO A 191 -19.79 -4.39 1.08
CA PRO A 191 -19.80 -5.10 -0.19
C PRO A 191 -18.73 -4.57 -1.16
N SER A 192 -18.18 -5.46 -1.97
CA SER A 192 -17.27 -5.07 -3.04
C SER A 192 -18.00 -4.20 -4.06
N ARG A 193 -17.30 -3.20 -4.60
CA ARG A 193 -17.83 -2.26 -5.60
C ARG A 193 -16.72 -1.73 -6.49
N GLN A 194 -17.08 -1.18 -7.62
CA GLN A 194 -16.13 -0.56 -8.52
C GLN A 194 -15.86 0.89 -8.15
N LEU A 195 -14.59 1.29 -8.25
CA LEU A 195 -14.13 2.65 -8.05
C LEU A 195 -13.05 2.98 -9.08
N ASP A 196 -13.10 4.17 -9.67
CA ASP A 196 -12.06 4.65 -10.57
C ASP A 196 -10.95 5.36 -9.79
N LEU A 197 -9.85 4.64 -9.58
CA LEU A 197 -8.69 5.16 -8.83
C LEU A 197 -7.84 6.12 -9.65
N SER A 198 -8.00 6.18 -10.99
CA SER A 198 -7.23 7.11 -11.82
C SER A 198 -7.47 8.57 -11.45
N THR A 199 -8.66 8.87 -10.93
CA THR A 199 -9.06 10.21 -10.52
C THR A 199 -8.46 10.67 -9.19
N LEU A 200 -7.79 9.78 -8.44
CA LEU A 200 -7.01 10.15 -7.25
C LEU A 200 -5.65 10.75 -7.61
N VAL A 201 -5.16 10.47 -8.83
CA VAL A 201 -3.84 10.94 -9.25
C VAL A 201 -3.94 12.41 -9.66
N PRO A 202 -3.17 13.32 -9.03
CA PRO A 202 -3.17 14.72 -9.41
C PRO A 202 -2.48 14.95 -10.76
N ASP A 203 -2.77 16.08 -11.39
CA ASP A 203 -2.12 16.49 -12.65
C ASP A 203 -0.62 16.70 -12.49
N SER A 204 -0.21 17.22 -11.33
CA SER A 204 1.20 17.41 -10.96
C SER A 204 1.68 16.22 -10.11
N LEU A 205 2.84 15.69 -10.45
CA LEU A 205 3.47 14.61 -9.70
C LEU A 205 4.58 15.10 -8.77
N HIS A 206 4.64 16.42 -8.50
CA HIS A 206 5.58 16.97 -7.53
C HIS A 206 5.39 16.35 -6.15
N HIS A 207 6.47 15.89 -5.56
CA HIS A 207 6.41 15.17 -4.30
C HIS A 207 7.66 15.34 -3.44
N PHE A 208 7.53 14.93 -2.20
CA PHE A 208 8.65 14.65 -1.31
C PHE A 208 8.87 13.15 -1.27
N ALA A 209 10.13 12.72 -1.17
CA ALA A 209 10.48 11.31 -1.03
C ALA A 209 11.48 11.09 0.11
N TYR A 210 11.27 10.05 0.91
CA TYR A 210 12.20 9.66 1.96
C TYR A 210 12.05 8.16 2.30
N HIS A 211 13.03 7.60 2.99
CA HIS A 211 12.94 6.23 3.53
C HIS A 211 12.51 6.27 4.99
N GLY A 212 11.51 5.46 5.31
CA GLY A 212 10.91 5.41 6.64
C GLY A 212 10.37 4.03 7.00
N SER A 213 9.27 4.00 7.75
CA SER A 213 8.64 2.79 8.27
C SER A 213 7.15 2.73 7.98
N LEU A 214 6.52 1.61 8.34
CA LEU A 214 5.07 1.59 8.60
C LEU A 214 4.77 2.50 9.80
N THR A 215 3.62 3.17 9.78
CA THR A 215 3.18 4.07 10.85
C THR A 215 2.35 3.38 11.93
N THR A 216 2.14 2.09 11.80
CA THR A 216 1.46 1.24 12.78
C THR A 216 2.32 0.04 13.16
N PRO A 217 2.13 -0.58 14.32
CA PRO A 217 2.83 -1.81 14.66
C PRO A 217 2.77 -2.86 13.53
N PRO A 218 3.89 -3.49 13.19
CA PRO A 218 5.16 -3.54 13.91
C PRO A 218 6.18 -2.45 13.57
N CYS A 219 5.80 -1.34 12.92
CA CYS A 219 6.65 -0.19 12.57
C CYS A 219 7.89 -0.57 11.73
N THR A 220 7.73 -1.58 10.89
CA THR A 220 8.82 -2.13 10.04
C THR A 220 9.42 -1.03 9.18
N GLU A 221 10.74 -0.88 9.23
CA GLU A 221 11.51 0.06 8.42
C GLU A 221 11.76 -0.45 6.99
N GLY A 222 12.31 0.40 6.13
CA GLY A 222 12.57 0.09 4.72
C GLY A 222 11.40 0.43 3.79
N VAL A 223 10.45 1.22 4.26
CA VAL A 223 9.35 1.75 3.44
C VAL A 223 9.84 3.00 2.71
N GLN A 224 9.67 3.03 1.38
CA GLN A 224 9.85 4.24 0.61
C GLN A 224 8.56 5.06 0.65
N TRP A 225 8.65 6.28 1.15
CA TRP A 225 7.55 7.24 1.21
C TRP A 225 7.63 8.21 0.05
N ILE A 226 6.47 8.48 -0.55
CA ILE A 226 6.24 9.48 -1.58
C ILE A 226 5.07 10.32 -1.09
N VAL A 227 5.34 11.55 -0.63
CA VAL A 227 4.32 12.47 -0.12
C VAL A 227 4.04 13.51 -1.19
N MET A 228 2.85 13.47 -1.77
CA MET A 228 2.47 14.38 -2.86
C MET A 228 2.37 15.81 -2.34
N LYS A 229 2.89 16.78 -3.11
CA LYS A 229 2.81 18.20 -2.73
C LYS A 229 1.42 18.78 -2.99
N ASP A 230 0.79 18.35 -4.08
CA ASP A 230 -0.58 18.76 -4.38
C ASP A 230 -1.55 18.03 -3.46
N LYS A 231 -2.31 18.83 -2.72
CA LYS A 231 -3.29 18.31 -1.79
C LYS A 231 -4.62 18.06 -2.47
N ILE A 232 -5.29 17.01 -2.04
CA ILE A 232 -6.68 16.76 -2.42
C ILE A 232 -7.63 17.57 -1.54
N LEU A 233 -8.90 17.65 -1.94
CA LEU A 233 -9.93 18.31 -1.13
C LEU A 233 -10.82 17.28 -0.46
N ILE A 234 -11.11 17.47 0.82
CA ILE A 234 -12.05 16.67 1.60
C ILE A 234 -13.10 17.57 2.25
N ALA A 235 -14.37 17.13 2.26
CA ALA A 235 -15.42 17.88 2.93
C ALA A 235 -15.39 17.64 4.45
N GLN A 236 -15.73 18.67 5.26
CA GLN A 236 -15.79 18.53 6.71
C GLN A 236 -16.68 17.36 7.13
N ALA A 237 -17.84 17.20 6.50
CA ALA A 237 -18.76 16.10 6.80
C ALA A 237 -18.17 14.70 6.54
N GLN A 238 -17.19 14.59 5.63
CA GLN A 238 -16.46 13.33 5.41
C GLN A 238 -15.49 13.05 6.57
N ILE A 239 -14.79 14.07 7.04
CA ILE A 239 -13.92 13.97 8.22
C ILE A 239 -14.75 13.61 9.46
N ASP A 240 -15.84 14.33 9.72
CA ASP A 240 -16.71 14.09 10.88
C ASP A 240 -17.25 12.65 10.88
N LYS A 241 -17.65 12.15 9.71
CA LYS A 241 -18.08 10.76 9.58
C LYS A 241 -16.97 9.77 9.87
N PHE A 242 -15.76 10.00 9.35
CA PHE A 242 -14.61 9.14 9.61
C PHE A 242 -14.25 9.12 11.10
N VAL A 243 -14.14 10.28 11.73
CA VAL A 243 -13.87 10.41 13.18
C VAL A 243 -14.96 9.73 14.01
N GLY A 244 -16.22 9.86 13.62
CA GLY A 244 -17.33 9.17 14.29
C GLY A 244 -17.27 7.63 14.21
N LEU A 245 -16.59 7.07 13.19
CA LEU A 245 -16.44 5.63 13.01
C LEU A 245 -15.15 5.10 13.67
N VAL A 246 -14.05 5.81 13.50
CA VAL A 246 -12.68 5.32 13.80
C VAL A 246 -12.06 6.05 14.99
N GLY A 247 -12.39 7.35 15.17
CA GLY A 247 -11.67 8.26 16.05
C GLY A 247 -10.43 8.86 15.36
N HIS A 248 -9.63 9.58 16.17
CA HIS A 248 -8.32 10.08 15.72
C HIS A 248 -7.31 8.92 15.65
N ASN A 249 -6.61 8.81 14.53
CA ASN A 249 -5.76 7.67 14.25
C ASN A 249 -4.43 8.04 13.56
N ALA A 250 -3.84 9.15 13.97
CA ALA A 250 -2.54 9.59 13.51
C ALA A 250 -1.45 9.28 14.53
N ARG A 251 -0.38 8.63 14.11
CA ARG A 251 0.84 8.45 14.92
C ARG A 251 1.56 9.78 15.06
N ALA A 252 2.14 10.06 16.24
CA ALA A 252 2.99 11.22 16.43
C ALA A 252 4.19 11.23 15.46
N ILE A 253 4.61 12.44 15.06
CA ILE A 253 5.79 12.61 14.19
C ILE A 253 7.05 12.05 14.85
N GLN A 254 7.90 11.45 14.03
CA GLN A 254 9.14 10.78 14.44
C GLN A 254 10.35 11.64 14.06
N PRO A 255 11.46 11.51 14.79
CA PRO A 255 12.70 12.21 14.46
C PRO A 255 13.19 11.86 13.06
N ILE A 256 13.64 12.87 12.30
CA ILE A 256 14.20 12.64 10.97
C ILE A 256 15.56 11.95 11.03
N ASN A 257 16.31 12.15 12.12
CA ASN A 257 17.65 11.63 12.32
C ASN A 257 18.59 12.02 11.15
N ASP A 258 19.35 11.07 10.59
CA ASP A 258 20.29 11.24 9.49
C ASP A 258 19.66 11.15 8.10
N ARG A 259 18.33 10.99 8.03
CA ARG A 259 17.62 10.86 6.77
C ARG A 259 17.55 12.19 6.01
N ARG A 260 17.51 12.07 4.70
CA ARG A 260 17.23 13.19 3.80
C ARG A 260 15.85 13.06 3.21
N VAL A 261 15.17 14.18 3.08
CA VAL A 261 13.95 14.30 2.27
C VAL A 261 14.35 14.88 0.93
N LEU A 262 14.02 14.17 -0.13
CA LEU A 262 14.18 14.66 -1.51
C LEU A 262 12.91 15.41 -1.90
N ALA A 263 13.04 16.42 -2.77
CA ALA A 263 11.91 17.21 -3.26
C ALA A 263 12.08 17.55 -4.73
N GLU A 264 10.98 17.54 -5.48
CA GLU A 264 10.86 18.08 -6.83
C GLU A 264 10.23 19.48 -6.80
#